data_9758f6c3fb5c607caf4270d45a6b03f3
#
_entry.id   9758f6c3fb5c607caf4270d45a6b03f3
#
_cell.length_a   1.000
_cell.length_b   1.000
_cell.length_c   1.000
_cell.angle_alpha   90.00
_cell.angle_beta   90.00
_cell.angle_gamma   90.00
#
_symmetry.space_group_name_H-M   'P 1'
#
loop_
_entity.id
_entity.type
_entity.pdbx_description
1 polymer ?
#
loop_
_entity_poly.entity_id
_entity_poly.type
_entity_poly.pdbx_seq_one_letter_code
_entity_poly.pdbx_strand_id
1 'polypeptide(L)'
;MDGAPKSAYELAMERLKKQDADAGVVEHKLTDAQKAAIAEARSMHEARVAEVQILHRSKQLSAVDPQEIEKVEQEYRRDLERLATDRDNKIKKIRQET
;
A
#
# COMPACT_ATOMS: atom_id res chain seq x y z
N MET A 1 -18.04 19.63 38.66
CA MET A 1 -18.42 18.23 38.54
C MET A 1 -18.38 17.79 37.11
N ASP A 2 -17.63 16.79 36.89
CA ASP A 2 -17.46 16.26 35.54
C ASP A 2 -18.38 15.10 35.28
N GLY A 3 -19.66 15.37 35.44
CA GLY A 3 -20.67 14.35 35.25
C GLY A 3 -21.10 14.09 33.84
N ALA A 4 -20.56 14.89 32.87
CA ALA A 4 -20.93 14.71 31.48
C ALA A 4 -20.22 13.47 30.92
N PRO A 5 -20.96 12.48 30.41
CA PRO A 5 -20.32 11.33 29.78
C PRO A 5 -19.57 11.79 28.51
N LYS A 6 -18.47 11.14 28.26
CA LYS A 6 -17.72 11.38 27.05
C LYS A 6 -18.57 11.03 25.84
N SER A 7 -18.47 11.80 24.79
CA SER A 7 -19.18 11.52 23.56
C SER A 7 -18.69 10.19 22.95
N ALA A 8 -19.52 9.57 22.14
CA ALA A 8 -19.15 8.35 21.44
C ALA A 8 -17.88 8.54 20.59
N TYR A 9 -17.72 9.73 20.04
CA TYR A 9 -16.53 10.11 19.27
C TYR A 9 -15.27 10.11 20.15
N GLU A 10 -15.34 10.73 21.33
CA GLU A 10 -14.20 10.79 22.25
C GLU A 10 -13.80 9.40 22.74
N LEU A 11 -14.77 8.55 23.06
CA LEU A 11 -14.51 7.17 23.46
C LEU A 11 -13.86 6.38 22.34
N ALA A 12 -14.32 6.55 21.10
CA ALA A 12 -13.74 5.89 19.94
C ALA A 12 -12.30 6.33 19.73
N MET A 13 -12.01 7.62 19.87
CA MET A 13 -10.64 8.15 19.71
C MET A 13 -9.72 7.65 20.81
N GLU A 14 -10.20 7.57 22.05
CA GLU A 14 -9.41 7.00 23.15
C GLU A 14 -9.08 5.53 22.93
N ARG A 15 -10.04 4.75 22.44
CA ARG A 15 -9.83 3.35 22.12
C ARG A 15 -8.81 3.17 21.02
N LEU A 16 -8.86 4.00 19.98
CA LEU A 16 -7.90 3.97 18.89
C LEU A 16 -6.48 4.28 19.37
N LYS A 17 -6.33 5.30 20.18
CA LYS A 17 -5.04 5.66 20.79
C LYS A 17 -4.49 4.53 21.64
N LYS A 18 -5.34 3.92 22.44
CA LYS A 18 -4.96 2.82 23.31
C LYS A 18 -4.57 1.57 22.51
N GLN A 19 -5.32 1.25 21.47
CA GLN A 19 -5.00 0.14 20.59
C GLN A 19 -3.66 0.35 19.89
N ASP A 20 -3.40 1.55 19.41
CA ASP A 20 -2.15 1.89 18.76
C ASP A 20 -0.97 1.76 19.73
N ALA A 21 -1.14 2.23 20.96
CA ALA A 21 -0.13 2.10 22.00
C ALA A 21 0.10 0.64 22.38
N ASP A 22 -0.97 -0.15 22.53
CA ASP A 22 -0.90 -1.57 22.89
C ASP A 22 -0.31 -2.41 21.77
N ALA A 23 -0.52 -2.01 20.51
CA ALA A 23 0.05 -2.68 19.35
C ALA A 23 1.53 -2.36 19.14
N GLY A 24 2.12 -1.51 19.98
CA GLY A 24 3.52 -1.10 19.84
C GLY A 24 3.74 -0.18 18.66
N VAL A 25 2.69 0.39 18.13
CA VAL A 25 2.78 1.40 17.08
C VAL A 25 3.24 2.70 17.73
N VAL A 26 4.54 2.91 17.70
CA VAL A 26 5.09 4.20 18.12
C VAL A 26 4.71 5.21 17.05
N GLU A 27 3.92 6.20 17.43
CA GLU A 27 3.62 7.31 16.52
C GLU A 27 4.88 8.12 16.27
N HIS A 28 5.70 7.66 15.34
CA HIS A 28 6.72 8.50 14.78
C HIS A 28 6.08 9.38 13.73
N LYS A 29 6.03 10.67 13.99
CA LYS A 29 5.73 11.63 12.94
C LYS A 29 6.76 11.43 11.84
N LEU A 30 6.27 11.13 10.66
CA LEU A 30 7.11 11.06 9.48
C LEU A 30 7.74 12.42 9.23
N THR A 31 9.02 12.44 8.96
CA THR A 31 9.71 13.66 8.53
C THR A 31 9.23 14.05 7.14
N ASP A 32 9.45 15.28 6.73
CA ASP A 32 9.12 15.74 5.39
C ASP A 32 9.88 14.92 4.33
N ALA A 33 11.13 14.56 4.61
CA ALA A 33 11.92 13.71 3.75
C ALA A 33 11.31 12.32 3.61
N GLN A 34 10.81 11.73 4.69
CA GLN A 34 10.13 10.44 4.66
C GLN A 34 8.83 10.51 3.88
N LYS A 35 8.04 11.56 4.07
CA LYS A 35 6.80 11.78 3.31
C LYS A 35 7.08 11.89 1.82
N ALA A 36 8.11 12.62 1.45
CA ALA A 36 8.53 12.77 0.05
C ALA A 36 8.99 11.43 -0.54
N ALA A 37 9.76 10.65 0.22
CA ALA A 37 10.23 9.33 -0.20
C ALA A 37 9.07 8.34 -0.39
N ILE A 38 8.08 8.39 0.50
CA ILE A 38 6.87 7.54 0.38
C ILE A 38 6.07 7.94 -0.86
N ALA A 39 5.87 9.25 -1.08
CA ALA A 39 5.16 9.74 -2.26
C ALA A 39 5.87 9.30 -3.55
N GLU A 40 7.20 9.37 -3.57
CA GLU A 40 8.00 8.90 -4.71
C GLU A 40 7.85 7.40 -4.92
N ALA A 41 7.89 6.61 -3.85
CA ALA A 41 7.69 5.16 -3.93
C ALA A 41 6.33 4.80 -4.54
N ARG A 42 5.28 5.53 -4.16
CA ARG A 42 3.94 5.34 -4.71
C ARG A 42 3.86 5.76 -6.17
N SER A 43 4.48 6.87 -6.52
CA SER A 43 4.54 7.35 -7.91
C SER A 43 5.29 6.36 -8.82
N MET A 44 6.41 5.84 -8.35
CA MET A 44 7.17 4.79 -9.06
C MET A 44 6.33 3.53 -9.26
N HIS A 45 5.59 3.13 -8.23
CA HIS A 45 4.70 1.97 -8.32
C HIS A 45 3.63 2.18 -9.39
N GLU A 46 2.97 3.34 -9.41
CA GLU A 46 1.96 3.67 -10.42
C GLU A 46 2.52 3.62 -11.82
N ALA A 47 3.73 4.15 -12.02
CA ALA A 47 4.41 4.11 -13.32
C ALA A 47 4.71 2.67 -13.75
N ARG A 48 5.16 1.81 -12.83
CA ARG A 48 5.43 0.41 -13.10
C ARG A 48 4.16 -0.37 -13.42
N VAL A 49 3.09 -0.10 -12.69
CA VAL A 49 1.78 -0.71 -12.97
C VAL A 49 1.32 -0.33 -14.36
N ALA A 50 1.46 0.94 -14.76
CA ALA A 50 1.08 1.39 -16.09
C ALA A 50 1.87 0.65 -17.18
N GLU A 51 3.17 0.45 -16.99
CA GLU A 51 4.01 -0.34 -17.92
C GLU A 51 3.52 -1.78 -18.05
N VAL A 52 3.23 -2.41 -16.91
CA VAL A 52 2.73 -3.79 -16.87
C VAL A 52 1.38 -3.89 -17.57
N GLN A 53 0.49 -2.93 -17.36
CA GLN A 53 -0.82 -2.88 -18.01
C GLN A 53 -0.70 -2.79 -19.54
N ILE A 54 0.21 -1.97 -20.03
CA ILE A 54 0.45 -1.82 -21.47
C ILE A 54 0.96 -3.14 -22.05
N LEU A 55 1.94 -3.76 -21.41
CA LEU A 55 2.48 -5.05 -21.85
C LEU A 55 1.42 -6.15 -21.79
N HIS A 56 0.63 -6.17 -20.74
CA HIS A 56 -0.46 -7.14 -20.58
C HIS A 56 -1.45 -7.04 -21.73
N ARG A 57 -1.86 -5.82 -22.06
CA ARG A 57 -2.80 -5.60 -23.17
C ARG A 57 -2.21 -6.09 -24.50
N SER A 58 -0.94 -5.83 -24.75
CA SER A 58 -0.25 -6.31 -25.92
C SER A 58 -0.24 -7.83 -25.99
N LYS A 59 0.06 -8.49 -24.87
CA LYS A 59 0.04 -9.95 -24.79
C LYS A 59 -1.35 -10.54 -24.94
N GLN A 60 -2.38 -9.89 -24.40
CA GLN A 60 -3.78 -10.30 -24.58
C GLN A 60 -4.17 -10.29 -26.03
N LEU A 61 -3.76 -9.28 -26.78
CA LEU A 61 -4.09 -9.16 -28.22
C LEU A 61 -3.38 -10.22 -29.05
N SER A 62 -2.24 -10.72 -28.60
CA SER A 62 -1.45 -11.73 -29.29
C SER A 62 -1.84 -13.15 -28.92
N ALA A 63 -2.45 -13.37 -27.76
CA ALA A 63 -2.83 -14.67 -27.27
C ALA A 63 -4.11 -15.18 -27.97
N VAL A 64 -4.03 -16.34 -28.60
CA VAL A 64 -5.12 -16.93 -29.36
C VAL A 64 -5.66 -18.19 -28.68
N ASP A 65 -4.78 -18.97 -28.07
CA ASP A 65 -5.07 -20.23 -27.43
C ASP A 65 -5.55 -19.98 -26.00
N PRO A 66 -6.58 -20.71 -25.49
CA PRO A 66 -7.03 -20.57 -24.10
C PRO A 66 -5.91 -20.77 -23.07
N GLN A 67 -4.95 -21.64 -23.30
CA GLN A 67 -3.82 -21.85 -22.42
C GLN A 67 -2.90 -20.62 -22.38
N GLU A 68 -2.66 -20.00 -23.53
CA GLU A 68 -1.87 -18.78 -23.62
C GLU A 68 -2.58 -17.62 -22.91
N ILE A 69 -3.88 -17.50 -23.10
CA ILE A 69 -4.70 -16.46 -22.46
C ILE A 69 -4.60 -16.61 -20.94
N GLU A 70 -4.74 -17.82 -20.42
CA GLU A 70 -4.65 -18.09 -18.98
C GLU A 70 -3.26 -17.75 -18.43
N LYS A 71 -2.21 -18.13 -19.18
CA LYS A 71 -0.84 -17.83 -18.81
C LYS A 71 -0.59 -16.34 -18.72
N VAL A 72 -1.08 -15.59 -19.69
CA VAL A 72 -0.97 -14.11 -19.71
C VAL A 72 -1.66 -13.51 -18.49
N GLU A 73 -2.86 -13.98 -18.13
CA GLU A 73 -3.57 -13.50 -16.96
C GLU A 73 -2.86 -13.85 -15.65
N GLN A 74 -2.29 -15.04 -15.53
CA GLN A 74 -1.52 -15.43 -14.35
C GLN A 74 -0.25 -14.61 -14.19
N GLU A 75 0.48 -14.38 -15.27
CA GLU A 75 1.68 -13.53 -15.25
C GLU A 75 1.35 -12.10 -14.83
N TYR A 76 0.24 -11.58 -15.32
CA TYR A 76 -0.22 -10.24 -14.98
C TYR A 76 -0.51 -10.10 -13.48
N ARG A 77 -1.26 -11.02 -12.90
CA ARG A 77 -1.56 -11.02 -11.46
C ARG A 77 -0.29 -11.11 -10.65
N ARG A 78 0.63 -11.97 -11.05
CA ARG A 78 1.90 -12.18 -10.38
C ARG A 78 2.76 -10.92 -10.40
N ASP A 79 2.82 -10.24 -11.54
CA ASP A 79 3.54 -8.99 -11.70
C ASP A 79 2.96 -7.89 -10.83
N LEU A 80 1.63 -7.76 -10.78
CA LEU A 80 0.97 -6.77 -9.94
C LEU A 80 1.20 -7.03 -8.46
N GLU A 81 1.14 -8.29 -8.02
CA GLU A 81 1.42 -8.68 -6.63
C GLU A 81 2.85 -8.35 -6.24
N ARG A 82 3.80 -8.67 -7.11
CA ARG A 82 5.21 -8.36 -6.87
C ARG A 82 5.45 -6.86 -6.73
N LEU A 83 4.87 -6.07 -7.63
CA LEU A 83 4.98 -4.61 -7.57
C LEU A 83 4.37 -4.03 -6.30
N ALA A 84 3.22 -4.55 -5.88
CA ALA A 84 2.58 -4.12 -4.64
C ALA A 84 3.42 -4.47 -3.42
N THR A 85 3.98 -5.68 -3.38
CA THR A 85 4.87 -6.12 -2.29
C THR A 85 6.13 -5.27 -2.24
N ASP A 86 6.75 -5.00 -3.39
CA ASP A 86 7.94 -4.16 -3.46
C ASP A 86 7.67 -2.73 -2.96
N ARG A 87 6.54 -2.16 -3.37
CA ARG A 87 6.10 -0.85 -2.89
C ARG A 87 5.93 -0.86 -1.37
N ASP A 88 5.20 -1.83 -0.85
CA ASP A 88 4.89 -1.91 0.57
C ASP A 88 6.15 -2.12 1.41
N ASN A 89 7.07 -2.96 0.96
CA ASN A 89 8.34 -3.18 1.61
C ASN A 89 9.20 -1.92 1.62
N LYS A 90 9.21 -1.19 0.53
CA LYS A 90 9.95 0.07 0.40
C LYS A 90 9.39 1.14 1.35
N ILE A 91 8.07 1.26 1.41
CA ILE A 91 7.40 2.20 2.31
C ILE A 91 7.68 1.82 3.77
N LYS A 92 7.59 0.54 4.10
CA LYS A 92 7.88 0.03 5.44
C LYS A 92 9.32 0.38 5.85
N LYS A 93 10.26 0.18 4.95
CA LYS A 93 11.67 0.51 5.20
C LYS A 93 11.87 2.00 5.43
N ILE A 94 11.23 2.85 4.64
CA ILE A 94 11.28 4.29 4.81
C ILE A 94 10.75 4.70 6.17
N ARG A 95 9.64 4.12 6.61
CA ARG A 95 9.03 4.41 7.90
C ARG A 95 9.90 3.99 9.08
N GLN A 96 10.71 2.97 8.91
CA GLN A 96 11.61 2.46 9.95
C GLN A 96 12.92 3.24 10.05
N GLU A 97 13.25 4.04 9.07
CA GLU A 97 14.44 4.90 9.10
C GLU A 97 14.17 6.09 10.04
N THR A 98 15.04 6.26 11.01
CA THR A 98 14.99 7.36 11.96
C THR A 98 15.98 8.46 11.58
#